data_ea5be2998dbacccd59902fc57492c441
#
_entry.id   ea5be2998dbacccd59902fc57492c441
#
_cell.length_a   1.000
_cell.length_b   1.000
_cell.length_c   1.000
_cell.angle_alpha   90.00
_cell.angle_beta   90.00
_cell.angle_gamma   90.00
#
_symmetry.space_group_name_H-M   'P 1'
#
loop_
_entity.id
_entity.type
_entity.pdbx_description
1 polymer ?
#
loop_
_entity_poly.entity_id
_entity_poly.type
_entity_poly.pdbx_seq_one_letter_code
_entity_poly.pdbx_strand_id
1 'polypeptide(L)'
;AHGGDSWMLEEKAKKLDYTNGVWAAKYPLLAKIMQDHPREPLYNPVENNVFIDCRRQLLALDGKASECLARMAPIAGNLVINTVGTNGVQTAKPDPRIAAGFRIVNGTPEQPFDAGFVDAARGDFRLKPGAWLLREMPAWKPLP
;
A
#
# COMPACT_ATOMS: atom_id res chain seq x y z
N ALA A 1 18.65 8.18 -5.77
CA ALA A 1 19.10 6.78 -5.89
C ALA A 1 19.87 6.39 -4.63
N HIS A 2 19.21 5.71 -3.72
CA HIS A 2 19.90 5.12 -2.56
C HIS A 2 20.29 3.66 -2.88
N GLY A 3 20.99 3.50 -3.99
CA GLY A 3 21.43 2.20 -4.48
C GLY A 3 22.72 1.67 -3.85
N GLY A 4 23.03 2.10 -2.65
CA GLY A 4 24.16 1.55 -1.89
C GLY A 4 23.65 0.80 -0.66
N ASP A 5 24.51 0.08 0.01
CA ASP A 5 24.28 -0.59 1.29
C ASP A 5 23.98 0.38 2.45
N SER A 6 23.29 1.51 2.15
CA SER A 6 23.04 2.59 3.12
C SER A 6 22.33 2.11 4.38
N TRP A 7 21.64 0.98 4.31
CA TRP A 7 20.96 0.36 5.45
C TRP A 7 21.83 -0.64 6.19
N MET A 8 23.00 -1.02 5.65
CA MET A 8 23.91 -1.99 6.25
C MET A 8 23.18 -3.28 6.71
N LEU A 9 22.20 -3.73 5.89
CA LEU A 9 21.34 -4.85 6.26
C LEU A 9 22.13 -6.10 6.63
N GLU A 10 23.11 -6.47 5.80
CA GLU A 10 23.92 -7.66 6.02
C GLU A 10 24.77 -7.57 7.29
N GLU A 11 25.40 -6.43 7.52
CA GLU A 11 26.21 -6.23 8.72
C GLU A 11 25.38 -6.25 9.99
N LYS A 12 24.21 -5.59 9.96
CA LYS A 12 23.29 -5.57 11.10
C LYS A 12 22.70 -6.96 11.35
N ALA A 13 22.32 -7.67 10.31
CA ALA A 13 21.79 -9.01 10.41
C ALA A 13 22.84 -9.99 11.02
N LYS A 14 24.08 -9.94 10.56
CA LYS A 14 25.16 -10.76 11.12
C LYS A 14 25.37 -10.53 12.63
N LYS A 15 25.23 -9.28 13.09
CA LYS A 15 25.34 -8.95 14.52
C LYS A 15 24.20 -9.53 15.38
N LEU A 16 23.04 -9.83 14.78
CA LEU A 16 21.87 -10.36 15.50
C LEU A 16 21.85 -11.86 15.58
N ASP A 17 22.82 -12.57 14.99
CA ASP A 17 22.84 -14.05 14.91
C ASP A 17 21.48 -14.65 14.51
N TYR A 18 20.80 -14.00 13.56
CA TYR A 18 19.44 -14.30 13.15
C TYR A 18 19.27 -15.69 12.51
N THR A 19 20.40 -16.31 12.08
CA THR A 19 20.40 -17.64 11.44
C THR A 19 20.38 -18.78 12.44
N ASN A 20 20.59 -18.51 13.72
CA ASN A 20 20.69 -19.50 14.78
C ASN A 20 19.77 -19.20 15.97
N GLY A 21 19.74 -20.13 16.93
CA GLY A 21 19.12 -19.95 18.24
C GLY A 21 17.65 -19.55 18.20
N VAL A 22 17.29 -18.64 19.09
CA VAL A 22 15.91 -18.21 19.33
C VAL A 22 15.29 -17.55 18.09
N TRP A 23 16.07 -16.78 17.36
CA TRP A 23 15.59 -16.07 16.18
C TRP A 23 15.22 -17.04 15.05
N ALA A 24 16.11 -17.98 14.72
CA ALA A 24 15.83 -18.98 13.68
C ALA A 24 14.67 -19.89 14.04
N ALA A 25 14.55 -20.27 15.31
CA ALA A 25 13.44 -21.11 15.78
C ALA A 25 12.09 -20.39 15.69
N LYS A 26 12.05 -19.12 16.10
CA LYS A 26 10.80 -18.32 16.11
C LYS A 26 10.43 -17.78 14.74
N TYR A 27 11.42 -17.43 13.92
CA TYR A 27 11.24 -16.78 12.61
C TYR A 27 12.06 -17.50 11.52
N PRO A 28 11.66 -18.71 11.11
CA PRO A 28 12.44 -19.54 10.18
C PRO A 28 12.67 -18.89 8.81
N LEU A 29 11.75 -18.03 8.35
CA LEU A 29 11.92 -17.27 7.10
C LEU A 29 12.99 -16.18 7.24
N LEU A 30 13.09 -15.56 8.42
CA LEU A 30 14.15 -14.58 8.70
C LEU A 30 15.55 -15.21 8.60
N ALA A 31 15.71 -16.45 9.06
CA ALA A 31 17.00 -17.15 8.97
C ALA A 31 17.49 -17.34 7.54
N LYS A 32 16.60 -17.30 6.55
CA LYS A 32 16.88 -17.46 5.11
C LYS A 32 16.80 -16.15 4.32
N ILE A 33 16.58 -15.02 4.97
CA ILE A 33 16.26 -13.76 4.29
C ILE A 33 17.35 -13.30 3.31
N MET A 34 18.62 -13.58 3.61
CA MET A 34 19.73 -13.21 2.72
C MET A 34 19.81 -14.08 1.46
N GLN A 35 19.06 -15.18 1.41
CA GLN A 35 18.96 -16.09 0.26
C GLN A 35 17.69 -15.82 -0.57
N ASP A 36 16.81 -14.96 -0.07
CA ASP A 36 15.48 -14.72 -0.63
C ASP A 36 15.28 -13.25 -0.99
N HIS A 37 16.02 -12.79 -1.99
CA HIS A 37 15.90 -11.44 -2.57
C HIS A 37 15.88 -10.29 -1.53
N PRO A 38 16.86 -10.19 -0.61
CA PRO A 38 16.79 -9.32 0.57
C PRO A 38 16.72 -7.81 0.28
N ARG A 39 16.92 -7.43 -0.98
CA ARG A 39 16.88 -6.03 -1.43
C ARG A 39 15.74 -5.73 -2.38
N GLU A 40 14.83 -6.68 -2.55
CA GLU A 40 13.71 -6.58 -3.47
C GLU A 40 12.38 -6.60 -2.70
N PRO A 41 11.44 -5.69 -2.95
CA PRO A 41 10.17 -5.63 -2.23
C PRO A 41 9.15 -6.62 -2.78
N LEU A 42 9.50 -7.90 -2.91
CA LEU A 42 8.67 -8.89 -3.60
C LEU A 42 7.42 -9.29 -2.83
N TYR A 43 7.47 -9.26 -1.50
CA TYR A 43 6.43 -9.83 -0.63
C TYR A 43 5.57 -8.77 0.06
N ASN A 44 5.56 -7.55 -0.46
CA ASN A 44 4.77 -6.46 0.09
C ASN A 44 3.50 -6.24 -0.75
N PRO A 45 2.38 -6.93 -0.45
CA PRO A 45 1.13 -6.69 -1.16
C PRO A 45 0.60 -5.29 -0.85
N VAL A 46 0.01 -4.66 -1.86
CA VAL A 46 -0.74 -3.41 -1.71
C VAL A 46 -2.16 -3.71 -2.13
N GLU A 47 -2.95 -4.20 -1.19
CA GLU A 47 -4.27 -4.73 -1.48
C GLU A 47 -5.34 -4.18 -0.55
N ASN A 48 -6.53 -3.98 -1.11
CA ASN A 48 -7.73 -3.62 -0.36
C ASN A 48 -7.58 -2.36 0.51
N ASN A 49 -6.77 -1.39 0.06
CA ASN A 49 -6.64 -0.11 0.74
C ASN A 49 -7.64 0.90 0.19
N VAL A 50 -8.04 1.83 1.06
CA VAL A 50 -8.88 2.97 0.69
C VAL A 50 -8.05 4.25 0.84
N PHE A 51 -7.95 5.01 -0.24
CA PHE A 51 -7.24 6.29 -0.32
C PHE A 51 -8.26 7.40 -0.55
N ILE A 52 -8.32 8.38 0.33
CA ILE A 52 -9.29 9.47 0.23
C ILE A 52 -8.57 10.79 0.12
N ASP A 53 -8.92 11.57 -0.90
CA ASP A 53 -8.38 12.91 -1.15
C ASP A 53 -6.85 12.99 -1.11
N CYS A 54 -6.18 11.93 -1.53
CA CYS A 54 -4.73 11.89 -1.61
C CYS A 54 -4.25 12.85 -2.70
N ARG A 55 -3.37 13.77 -2.33
CA ARG A 55 -2.88 14.85 -3.23
C ARG A 55 -1.59 14.50 -3.95
N ARG A 56 -1.03 13.33 -3.69
CA ARG A 56 0.25 12.89 -4.27
C ARG A 56 0.09 11.52 -4.91
N GLN A 57 1.16 11.04 -5.50
CA GLN A 57 1.24 9.72 -6.09
C GLN A 57 0.83 8.64 -5.07
N LEU A 58 -0.10 7.77 -5.45
CA LEU A 58 -0.63 6.71 -4.59
C LEU A 58 0.42 5.66 -4.24
N LEU A 59 1.28 5.35 -5.19
CA LEU A 59 2.37 4.40 -5.04
C LEU A 59 3.58 4.93 -5.78
N ALA A 60 4.62 5.29 -5.02
CA ALA A 60 5.91 5.67 -5.56
C ALA A 60 6.83 4.47 -5.52
N LEU A 61 7.34 4.08 -6.67
CA LEU A 61 8.36 3.05 -6.78
C LEU A 61 9.70 3.72 -7.10
N ASP A 62 10.73 3.42 -6.34
CA ASP A 62 12.09 3.74 -6.74
C ASP A 62 12.57 2.84 -7.90
N GLY A 63 13.76 3.12 -8.44
CA GLY A 63 14.27 2.37 -9.58
C GLY A 63 14.30 0.87 -9.34
N LYS A 64 14.74 0.44 -8.16
CA LYS A 64 14.84 -0.99 -7.82
C LYS A 64 13.47 -1.65 -7.70
N ALA A 65 12.51 -1.00 -7.05
CA ALA A 65 11.15 -1.51 -6.95
C ALA A 65 10.48 -1.57 -8.34
N SER A 66 10.73 -0.59 -9.22
CA SER A 66 10.22 -0.60 -10.59
C SER A 66 10.75 -1.79 -11.41
N GLU A 67 12.02 -2.15 -11.25
CA GLU A 67 12.62 -3.33 -11.88
C GLU A 67 11.96 -4.63 -11.40
N CYS A 68 11.55 -4.69 -10.15
CA CYS A 68 10.93 -5.86 -9.54
C CYS A 68 9.42 -5.98 -9.79
N LEU A 69 8.77 -4.93 -10.30
CA LEU A 69 7.31 -4.80 -10.34
C LEU A 69 6.57 -6.04 -10.90
N ALA A 70 7.12 -6.69 -11.93
CA ALA A 70 6.51 -7.88 -12.53
C ALA A 70 6.51 -9.11 -11.60
N ARG A 71 7.35 -9.10 -10.57
CA ARG A 71 7.54 -10.20 -9.60
C ARG A 71 7.03 -9.84 -8.20
N MET A 72 6.63 -8.59 -7.99
CA MET A 72 6.09 -8.14 -6.71
C MET A 72 4.79 -8.86 -6.37
N ALA A 73 4.50 -8.92 -5.08
CA ALA A 73 3.20 -9.31 -4.58
C ALA A 73 2.09 -8.42 -5.18
N PRO A 74 0.83 -8.89 -5.22
CA PRO A 74 -0.23 -8.20 -5.93
C PRO A 74 -0.42 -6.75 -5.50
N ILE A 75 -0.73 -5.91 -6.47
CA ILE A 75 -1.31 -4.58 -6.27
C ILE A 75 -2.74 -4.69 -6.78
N ALA A 76 -3.71 -4.83 -5.88
CA ALA A 76 -5.06 -5.18 -6.29
C ALA A 76 -6.13 -4.67 -5.30
N GLY A 77 -7.34 -4.48 -5.80
CA GLY A 77 -8.51 -4.18 -4.98
C GLY A 77 -8.44 -2.84 -4.23
N ASN A 78 -7.52 -1.95 -4.60
CA ASN A 78 -7.40 -0.65 -3.95
C ASN A 78 -8.44 0.32 -4.51
N LEU A 79 -8.99 1.14 -3.63
CA LEU A 79 -10.00 2.14 -3.96
C LEU A 79 -9.44 3.55 -3.70
N VAL A 80 -9.57 4.42 -4.68
CA VAL A 80 -9.28 5.85 -4.56
C VAL A 80 -10.57 6.63 -4.64
N ILE A 81 -10.83 7.43 -3.63
CA ILE A 81 -11.99 8.33 -3.57
C ILE A 81 -11.47 9.76 -3.61
N ASN A 82 -11.86 10.50 -4.62
CA ASN A 82 -11.71 11.93 -4.69
C ASN A 82 -13.07 12.55 -4.36
N THR A 83 -13.21 13.14 -3.18
CA THR A 83 -14.49 13.70 -2.71
C THR A 83 -14.99 14.79 -3.63
N VAL A 84 -14.08 15.62 -4.13
CA VAL A 84 -14.37 16.69 -5.07
C VAL A 84 -13.31 16.74 -6.17
N GLY A 85 -13.73 16.52 -7.39
CA GLY A 85 -12.89 16.62 -8.58
C GLY A 85 -11.81 15.54 -8.69
N THR A 86 -10.82 15.79 -9.51
CA THR A 86 -9.65 14.95 -9.70
C THR A 86 -8.49 15.53 -8.90
N ASN A 87 -8.08 14.88 -7.84
CA ASN A 87 -6.85 15.26 -7.15
C ASN A 87 -5.62 14.85 -7.97
N GLY A 88 -4.51 15.57 -7.82
CA GLY A 88 -3.31 15.47 -8.63
C GLY A 88 -2.62 14.10 -8.75
N VAL A 89 -3.14 13.11 -8.07
CA VAL A 89 -2.70 11.70 -8.17
C VAL A 89 -2.84 11.13 -9.58
N GLN A 90 -3.78 11.67 -10.37
CA GLN A 90 -4.08 11.17 -11.72
C GLN A 90 -3.19 11.80 -12.82
N THR A 91 -2.40 12.80 -12.50
CA THR A 91 -1.58 13.50 -13.48
C THR A 91 -0.26 12.80 -13.82
N ALA A 92 0.26 11.98 -12.94
CA ALA A 92 1.36 11.08 -13.27
C ALA A 92 0.79 9.88 -14.05
N LYS A 93 1.33 9.59 -15.23
CA LYS A 93 0.98 8.34 -15.95
C LYS A 93 1.53 7.18 -15.14
N PRO A 94 0.71 6.50 -14.34
CA PRO A 94 1.19 5.35 -13.57
C PRO A 94 1.54 4.22 -14.54
N ASP A 95 2.48 3.38 -14.16
CA ASP A 95 2.70 2.12 -14.88
C ASP A 95 1.34 1.39 -14.98
N PRO A 96 0.95 0.89 -16.16
CA PRO A 96 -0.35 0.23 -16.34
C PRO A 96 -0.62 -0.90 -15.37
N ARG A 97 0.41 -1.61 -14.91
CA ARG A 97 0.32 -2.69 -13.93
C ARG A 97 -0.05 -2.16 -12.53
N ILE A 98 0.42 -0.95 -12.19
CA ILE A 98 0.01 -0.26 -10.96
C ILE A 98 -1.41 0.25 -11.12
N ALA A 99 -1.71 0.93 -12.23
CA ALA A 99 -3.03 1.50 -12.48
C ALA A 99 -4.15 0.46 -12.39
N ALA A 100 -3.93 -0.74 -12.91
CA ALA A 100 -4.88 -1.84 -12.87
C ALA A 100 -5.26 -2.28 -11.44
N GLY A 101 -4.41 -2.01 -10.46
CA GLY A 101 -4.66 -2.34 -9.05
C GLY A 101 -5.51 -1.32 -8.30
N PHE A 102 -5.91 -0.21 -8.95
CA PHE A 102 -6.64 0.89 -8.32
C PHE A 102 -7.92 1.22 -9.08
N ARG A 103 -9.04 1.22 -8.39
CA ARG A 103 -10.30 1.77 -8.90
C ARG A 103 -10.48 3.18 -8.36
N ILE A 104 -10.79 4.13 -9.24
CA ILE A 104 -10.93 5.54 -8.90
C ILE A 104 -12.39 5.96 -8.98
N VAL A 105 -12.87 6.63 -7.94
CA VAL A 105 -14.21 7.24 -7.87
C VAL A 105 -14.06 8.73 -7.60
N ASN A 106 -14.72 9.54 -8.39
CA ASN A 106 -14.66 11.00 -8.31
C ASN A 106 -16.04 11.59 -8.01
N GLY A 107 -16.13 12.46 -7.01
CA GLY A 107 -17.22 13.40 -6.86
C GLY A 107 -17.00 14.66 -7.71
N THR A 108 -17.94 15.57 -7.67
CA THR A 108 -17.83 16.90 -8.27
C THR A 108 -18.05 17.99 -7.22
N PRO A 109 -17.73 19.26 -7.49
CA PRO A 109 -18.06 20.36 -6.58
C PRO A 109 -19.55 20.46 -6.28
N GLU A 110 -20.41 20.15 -7.27
CA GLU A 110 -21.86 20.21 -7.15
C GLU A 110 -22.42 18.97 -6.45
N GLN A 111 -21.71 17.85 -6.56
CA GLN A 111 -22.09 16.57 -5.97
C GLN A 111 -20.86 15.86 -5.39
N PRO A 112 -20.40 16.27 -4.20
CA PRO A 112 -19.29 15.63 -3.52
C PRO A 112 -19.60 14.14 -3.24
N PHE A 113 -18.59 13.29 -3.39
CA PHE A 113 -18.76 11.87 -3.14
C PHE A 113 -18.72 11.56 -1.64
N ASP A 114 -19.75 10.91 -1.11
CA ASP A 114 -19.82 10.44 0.29
C ASP A 114 -19.49 8.94 0.36
N ALA A 115 -18.34 8.61 0.93
CA ALA A 115 -17.94 7.23 1.21
C ALA A 115 -18.74 6.59 2.35
N GLY A 116 -19.45 7.40 3.14
CA GLY A 116 -20.29 6.96 4.24
C GLY A 116 -19.61 6.98 5.61
N PHE A 117 -18.59 7.81 5.81
CA PHE A 117 -18.02 8.04 7.15
C PHE A 117 -18.95 8.87 8.02
N VAL A 118 -18.87 8.66 9.34
CA VAL A 118 -19.67 9.40 10.32
C VAL A 118 -19.31 10.88 10.30
N ASP A 119 -18.03 11.23 10.47
CA ASP A 119 -17.52 12.61 10.43
C ASP A 119 -16.02 12.62 10.10
N ALA A 120 -15.68 12.37 8.84
CA ALA A 120 -14.29 12.34 8.39
C ALA A 120 -13.57 13.68 8.62
N ALA A 121 -14.27 14.79 8.57
CA ALA A 121 -13.70 16.13 8.79
C ALA A 121 -13.17 16.32 10.23
N ARG A 122 -13.75 15.61 11.18
CA ARG A 122 -13.31 15.59 12.58
C ARG A 122 -12.48 14.36 12.94
N GLY A 123 -12.08 13.57 11.96
CA GLY A 123 -11.28 12.35 12.15
C GLY A 123 -12.09 11.15 12.62
N ASP A 124 -13.41 11.18 12.54
CA ASP A 124 -14.26 10.02 12.81
C ASP A 124 -14.49 9.22 11.53
N PHE A 125 -13.63 8.23 11.33
CA PHE A 125 -13.66 7.34 10.16
C PHE A 125 -14.51 6.09 10.36
N ARG A 126 -15.33 6.02 11.41
CA ARG A 126 -16.33 4.96 11.53
C ARG A 126 -17.32 5.07 10.39
N LEU A 127 -17.80 3.95 9.90
CA LEU A 127 -18.77 3.92 8.81
C LEU A 127 -20.21 3.95 9.33
N LYS A 128 -21.04 4.73 8.67
CA LYS A 128 -22.50 4.70 8.87
C LYS A 128 -23.06 3.33 8.47
N PRO A 129 -24.13 2.86 9.11
CA PRO A 129 -24.83 1.67 8.65
C PRO A 129 -25.23 1.78 7.16
N GLY A 130 -24.92 0.76 6.37
CA GLY A 130 -25.21 0.77 4.93
C GLY A 130 -24.31 1.67 4.08
N ALA A 131 -23.20 2.16 4.62
CA ALA A 131 -22.25 2.97 3.89
C ALA A 131 -21.86 2.32 2.55
N TRP A 132 -21.70 3.17 1.52
CA TRP A 132 -21.33 2.72 0.17
C TRP A 132 -20.03 1.90 0.20
N LEU A 133 -19.04 2.32 0.98
CA LEU A 133 -17.75 1.66 1.10
C LEU A 133 -17.85 0.20 1.55
N LEU A 134 -18.77 -0.13 2.46
CA LEU A 134 -18.98 -1.53 2.92
C LEU A 134 -19.49 -2.46 1.81
N ARG A 135 -20.25 -1.91 0.86
CA ARG A 135 -20.75 -2.69 -0.28
C ARG A 135 -19.69 -2.91 -1.34
N GLU A 136 -18.87 -1.89 -1.55
CA GLU A 136 -17.85 -1.92 -2.61
C GLU A 136 -16.58 -2.68 -2.22
N MET A 137 -16.31 -2.73 -0.93
CA MET A 137 -15.13 -3.40 -0.38
C MET A 137 -15.52 -4.34 0.77
N PRO A 138 -16.21 -5.44 0.49
CA PRO A 138 -16.72 -6.34 1.54
C PRO A 138 -15.61 -7.03 2.34
N ALA A 139 -14.41 -7.13 1.78
CA ALA A 139 -13.24 -7.65 2.48
C ALA A 139 -12.60 -6.63 3.45
N TRP A 140 -12.94 -5.34 3.29
CA TRP A 140 -12.40 -4.29 4.15
C TRP A 140 -13.13 -4.29 5.50
N LYS A 141 -12.36 -4.41 6.56
CA LYS A 141 -12.88 -4.36 7.93
C LYS A 141 -12.54 -3.01 8.53
N PRO A 142 -13.53 -2.18 8.87
CA PRO A 142 -13.27 -0.96 9.61
C PRO A 142 -12.57 -1.28 10.93
N LEU A 143 -11.71 -0.36 11.36
CA LEU A 143 -11.12 -0.44 12.70
C LEU A 143 -12.24 -0.40 13.75
N PRO A 144 -12.09 -1.14 14.85
CA PRO A 144 -13.07 -1.17 15.94
C PRO A 144 -13.24 0.19 16.60
#